data_d8493d95c3ec56ec0efb5bb613edce62
#
_entry.id   d8493d95c3ec56ec0efb5bb613edce62
#
_cell.length_a   1.000
_cell.length_b   1.000
_cell.length_c   1.000
_cell.angle_alpha   90.00
_cell.angle_beta   90.00
_cell.angle_gamma   90.00
#
_symmetry.space_group_name_H-M   'P 1'
#
loop_
_entity.id
_entity.type
_entity.pdbx_description
1 polymer ?
#
loop_
_entity_poly.entity_id
_entity_poly.type
_entity_poly.pdbx_seq_one_letter_code
_entity_poly.pdbx_strand_id
1 'polypeptide(L)'
;GHLRSAIIGESIKRMGRFMGHNMIGDVHLGDWGLQMGLIITELHERKPDLVYFDESYTGEYPEEPPFTISELEEIYPTASGKSKEDEAYKEAAMQATYQLQHGHRGYQGILKHILNVSVTDLKKNYERLDVSFDLWKGESDAQPYIPDMVKYLKDNGYAYIDDGALVVDVKEESDTKEIPP
;
A
#
# COMPACT_ATOMS: atom_id res chain seq x y z
N GLY A 1 13.23 6.79 2.01
CA GLY A 1 13.06 7.79 0.99
C GLY A 1 12.11 8.93 1.29
N HIS A 2 11.08 8.78 2.10
CA HIS A 2 10.01 9.79 2.25
C HIS A 2 10.19 10.76 3.42
N LEU A 3 11.33 10.75 4.12
CA LEU A 3 11.58 11.65 5.26
C LEU A 3 11.51 13.13 4.88
N ARG A 4 11.99 13.50 3.69
CA ARG A 4 11.95 14.88 3.21
C ARG A 4 10.52 15.41 3.09
N SER A 5 9.63 14.66 2.48
CA SER A 5 8.21 15.04 2.34
C SER A 5 7.51 15.14 3.70
N ALA A 6 7.84 14.25 4.63
CA ALA A 6 7.31 14.29 5.99
C ALA A 6 7.72 15.56 6.74
N ILE A 7 9.00 15.96 6.66
CA ILE A 7 9.50 17.21 7.28
C ILE A 7 8.86 18.46 6.65
N ILE A 8 8.71 18.48 5.32
CA ILE A 8 8.03 19.57 4.62
C ILE A 8 6.56 19.66 5.05
N GLY A 9 5.86 18.54 5.06
CA GLY A 9 4.45 18.47 5.48
C GLY A 9 4.25 18.92 6.93
N GLU A 10 5.13 18.47 7.84
CA GLU A 10 5.11 18.91 9.23
C GLU A 10 5.32 20.43 9.37
N SER A 11 6.26 20.99 8.61
CA SER A 11 6.52 22.43 8.62
C SER A 11 5.29 23.21 8.16
N ILE A 12 4.64 22.78 7.08
CA ILE A 12 3.40 23.40 6.56
C ILE A 12 2.27 23.29 7.58
N LYS A 13 2.09 22.11 8.18
CA LYS A 13 1.08 21.87 9.21
C LYS A 13 1.28 22.82 10.40
N ARG A 14 2.52 22.95 10.90
CA ARG A 14 2.84 23.86 12.01
C ARG A 14 2.59 25.32 11.66
N MET A 15 3.00 25.76 10.48
CA MET A 15 2.74 27.13 10.01
C MET A 15 1.24 27.41 9.93
N GLY A 16 0.45 26.51 9.33
CA GLY A 16 -0.99 26.69 9.23
C GLY A 16 -1.67 26.73 10.60
N ARG A 17 -1.26 25.87 11.54
CA ARG A 17 -1.76 25.90 12.93
C ARG A 17 -1.38 27.19 13.65
N PHE A 18 -0.15 27.68 13.47
CA PHE A 18 0.30 28.95 14.02
C PHE A 18 -0.54 30.13 13.49
N MET A 19 -0.96 30.08 12.24
CA MET A 19 -1.85 31.07 11.61
C MET A 19 -3.33 30.92 12.04
N GLY A 20 -3.67 29.96 12.88
CA GLY A 20 -5.02 29.72 13.38
C GLY A 20 -5.88 28.80 12.50
N HIS A 21 -5.30 28.17 11.48
CA HIS A 21 -6.02 27.19 10.66
C HIS A 21 -6.15 25.84 11.33
N ASN A 22 -7.25 25.14 11.08
CA ASN A 22 -7.40 23.74 11.44
C ASN A 22 -6.66 22.87 10.41
N MET A 23 -5.47 22.41 10.77
CA MET A 23 -4.61 21.58 9.93
C MET A 23 -4.62 20.14 10.42
N ILE A 24 -4.95 19.22 9.52
CA ILE A 24 -4.90 17.77 9.76
C ILE A 24 -3.71 17.23 8.97
N GLY A 25 -2.78 16.56 9.65
CA GLY A 25 -1.65 15.86 9.04
C GLY A 25 -2.01 14.41 8.80
N ASP A 26 -2.00 13.99 7.55
CA ASP A 26 -2.19 12.60 7.16
C ASP A 26 -0.91 12.00 6.60
N VAL A 27 -0.64 10.73 6.94
CA VAL A 27 0.35 9.91 6.25
C VAL A 27 -0.37 8.85 5.45
N HIS A 28 -0.08 8.79 4.15
CA HIS A 28 -0.67 7.83 3.24
C HIS A 28 0.32 6.70 2.96
N LEU A 29 -0.06 5.47 3.33
CA LEU A 29 0.79 4.28 3.20
C LEU A 29 0.42 3.50 1.95
N GLY A 30 1.43 3.13 1.16
CA GLY A 30 1.27 2.22 0.02
C GLY A 30 1.21 0.77 0.50
N ASP A 31 0.05 0.30 0.92
CA ASP A 31 -0.16 -1.01 1.54
C ASP A 31 -1.06 -1.94 0.72
N TRP A 32 -1.40 -1.58 -0.52
CA TRP A 32 -2.40 -2.32 -1.31
C TRP A 32 -1.93 -2.76 -2.70
N GLY A 33 -0.77 -2.30 -3.12
CA GLY A 33 -0.22 -2.55 -4.45
C GLY A 33 0.66 -3.81 -4.54
N LEU A 34 1.33 -3.95 -5.69
CA LEU A 34 2.23 -5.06 -6.02
C LEU A 34 3.31 -5.32 -4.97
N GLN A 35 3.72 -4.30 -4.22
CA GLN A 35 4.70 -4.47 -3.14
C GLN A 35 4.24 -5.51 -2.11
N MET A 36 2.94 -5.53 -1.79
CA MET A 36 2.40 -6.51 -0.84
C MET A 36 2.41 -7.92 -1.42
N GLY A 37 2.05 -8.08 -2.70
CA GLY A 37 2.15 -9.36 -3.39
C GLY A 37 3.59 -9.88 -3.46
N LEU A 38 4.56 -9.01 -3.72
CA LEU A 38 5.99 -9.36 -3.70
C LEU A 38 6.44 -9.86 -2.32
N ILE A 39 6.06 -9.17 -1.25
CA ILE A 39 6.39 -9.60 0.12
C ILE A 39 5.73 -10.95 0.44
N ILE A 40 4.46 -11.13 0.09
CA ILE A 40 3.72 -12.37 0.33
C ILE A 40 4.36 -13.54 -0.42
N THR A 41 4.72 -13.35 -1.69
CA THR A 41 5.36 -14.37 -2.52
C THR A 41 6.71 -14.77 -1.96
N GLU A 42 7.56 -13.81 -1.62
CA GLU A 42 8.88 -14.09 -1.03
C GLU A 42 8.75 -14.75 0.35
N LEU A 43 7.79 -14.33 1.15
CA LEU A 43 7.53 -14.95 2.45
C LEU A 43 7.07 -16.39 2.29
N HIS A 44 6.25 -16.68 1.28
CA HIS A 44 5.80 -18.04 0.96
C HIS A 44 6.98 -18.93 0.54
N GLU A 45 7.90 -18.43 -0.27
CA GLU A 45 9.10 -19.20 -0.64
C GLU A 45 10.01 -19.49 0.56
N ARG A 46 10.19 -18.51 1.46
CA ARG A 46 11.04 -18.66 2.64
C ARG A 46 10.42 -19.49 3.75
N LYS A 47 9.12 -19.41 3.94
CA LYS A 47 8.39 -20.00 5.07
C LYS A 47 7.07 -20.62 4.59
N PRO A 48 7.11 -21.68 3.73
CA PRO A 48 5.91 -22.23 3.11
C PRO A 48 4.92 -22.87 4.11
N ASP A 49 5.40 -23.27 5.27
CA ASP A 49 4.59 -23.96 6.30
C ASP A 49 3.80 -23.03 7.21
N LEU A 50 3.83 -21.71 6.94
CA LEU A 50 3.04 -20.76 7.73
C LEU A 50 1.55 -20.97 7.50
N VAL A 51 0.77 -20.94 8.57
CA VAL A 51 -0.70 -21.11 8.54
C VAL A 51 -1.44 -20.12 7.65
N TYR A 52 -0.80 -19.02 7.27
CA TYR A 52 -1.34 -18.01 6.36
C TYR A 52 -1.44 -18.51 4.90
N PHE A 53 -0.70 -19.55 4.54
CA PHE A 53 -0.66 -20.18 3.22
C PHE A 53 -1.50 -21.46 3.14
N ASP A 54 -2.05 -21.91 4.27
CA ASP A 54 -2.95 -23.05 4.31
C ASP A 54 -4.40 -22.59 4.07
N GLU A 55 -4.90 -22.85 2.86
CA GLU A 55 -6.29 -22.52 2.47
C GLU A 55 -7.34 -23.24 3.32
N SER A 56 -6.99 -24.35 3.94
CA SER A 56 -7.89 -25.11 4.81
C SER A 56 -7.98 -24.55 6.25
N TYR A 57 -7.07 -23.64 6.60
CA TYR A 57 -7.01 -23.08 7.94
C TYR A 57 -8.17 -22.12 8.23
N THR A 58 -8.98 -22.47 9.21
CA THR A 58 -10.16 -21.70 9.63
C THR A 58 -10.02 -21.05 11.00
N GLY A 59 -8.90 -21.32 11.70
CA GLY A 59 -8.63 -20.77 13.03
C GLY A 59 -8.30 -19.26 13.03
N GLU A 60 -8.02 -18.74 14.22
CA GLU A 60 -7.49 -17.39 14.39
C GLU A 60 -5.99 -17.40 14.08
N TYR A 61 -5.54 -16.39 13.31
CA TYR A 61 -4.11 -16.26 13.02
C TYR A 61 -3.34 -15.80 14.26
N PRO A 62 -2.08 -16.22 14.42
CA PRO A 62 -1.23 -15.80 15.54
C PRO A 62 -1.18 -14.27 15.68
N GLU A 63 -1.16 -13.79 16.92
CA GLU A 63 -0.99 -12.35 17.20
C GLU A 63 0.43 -11.86 16.92
N GLU A 64 1.42 -12.75 17.09
CA GLU A 64 2.82 -12.44 16.82
C GLU A 64 3.09 -12.49 15.31
N PRO A 65 3.78 -11.48 14.75
CA PRO A 65 4.14 -11.47 13.34
C PRO A 65 5.10 -12.63 13.03
N PRO A 66 4.94 -13.30 11.85
CA PRO A 66 5.81 -14.40 11.45
C PRO A 66 7.19 -13.94 10.95
N PHE A 67 7.50 -12.68 11.08
CA PHE A 67 8.74 -12.01 10.64
C PHE A 67 9.06 -10.81 11.52
N THR A 68 10.34 -10.44 11.52
CA THR A 68 10.85 -9.21 12.15
C THR A 68 10.91 -8.07 11.13
N ILE A 69 11.13 -6.82 11.61
CA ILE A 69 11.35 -5.67 10.71
C ILE A 69 12.59 -5.89 9.82
N SER A 70 13.68 -6.45 10.37
CA SER A 70 14.90 -6.74 9.61
C SER A 70 14.66 -7.76 8.50
N GLU A 71 13.83 -8.78 8.75
CA GLU A 71 13.43 -9.73 7.70
C GLU A 71 12.61 -9.03 6.60
N LEU A 72 11.70 -8.11 6.95
CA LEU A 72 10.93 -7.35 5.95
C LEU A 72 11.82 -6.44 5.10
N GLU A 73 12.83 -5.83 5.70
CA GLU A 73 13.83 -5.00 5.00
C GLU A 73 14.64 -5.80 3.97
N GLU A 74 14.80 -7.11 4.16
CA GLU A 74 15.45 -8.01 3.21
C GLU A 74 14.47 -8.61 2.19
N ILE A 75 13.25 -8.96 2.63
CA ILE A 75 12.23 -9.62 1.80
C ILE A 75 11.88 -8.76 0.59
N TYR A 76 11.52 -7.50 0.79
CA TYR A 76 11.04 -6.65 -0.29
C TYR A 76 12.09 -6.38 -1.38
N PRO A 77 13.34 -5.96 -1.08
CA PRO A 77 14.36 -5.79 -2.12
C PRO A 77 14.68 -7.08 -2.87
N THR A 78 14.70 -8.22 -2.16
CA THR A 78 14.92 -9.54 -2.78
C THR A 78 13.80 -9.87 -3.76
N ALA A 79 12.55 -9.76 -3.33
CA ALA A 79 11.39 -10.01 -4.17
C ALA A 79 11.33 -9.06 -5.38
N SER A 80 11.62 -7.78 -5.16
CA SER A 80 11.70 -6.78 -6.24
C SER A 80 12.83 -7.07 -7.24
N GLY A 81 13.96 -7.62 -6.78
CA GLY A 81 15.03 -8.10 -7.64
C GLY A 81 14.58 -9.28 -8.50
N LYS A 82 14.07 -10.34 -7.86
CA LYS A 82 13.56 -11.54 -8.54
C LYS A 82 12.50 -11.21 -9.60
N SER A 83 11.55 -10.34 -9.27
CA SER A 83 10.46 -9.98 -10.19
C SER A 83 10.90 -9.25 -11.46
N LYS A 84 12.11 -8.72 -11.50
CA LYS A 84 12.69 -8.08 -12.70
C LYS A 84 13.40 -9.09 -13.60
N GLU A 85 13.82 -10.21 -13.05
CA GLU A 85 14.61 -11.23 -13.73
C GLU A 85 13.76 -12.45 -14.10
N ASP A 86 12.68 -12.70 -13.37
CA ASP A 86 11.78 -13.84 -13.52
C ASP A 86 10.32 -13.39 -13.67
N GLU A 87 9.79 -13.52 -14.89
CA GLU A 87 8.41 -13.14 -15.21
C GLU A 87 7.39 -14.07 -14.50
N ALA A 88 7.71 -15.34 -14.28
CA ALA A 88 6.84 -16.27 -13.55
C ALA A 88 6.72 -15.86 -12.07
N TYR A 89 7.81 -15.41 -11.47
CA TYR A 89 7.82 -14.88 -10.11
C TYR A 89 6.99 -13.59 -10.01
N LYS A 90 7.13 -12.70 -10.99
CA LYS A 90 6.34 -11.48 -11.08
C LYS A 90 4.85 -11.78 -11.22
N GLU A 91 4.47 -12.74 -12.05
CA GLU A 91 3.09 -13.16 -12.21
C GLU A 91 2.53 -13.74 -10.91
N ALA A 92 3.29 -14.56 -10.19
CA ALA A 92 2.89 -15.06 -8.88
C ALA A 92 2.65 -13.91 -7.87
N ALA A 93 3.50 -12.87 -7.88
CA ALA A 93 3.31 -11.70 -7.03
C ALA A 93 2.07 -10.87 -7.41
N MET A 94 1.78 -10.74 -8.70
CA MET A 94 0.55 -10.10 -9.19
C MET A 94 -0.68 -10.89 -8.75
N GLN A 95 -0.65 -12.22 -8.86
CA GLN A 95 -1.72 -13.09 -8.40
C GLN A 95 -1.91 -13.01 -6.88
N ALA A 96 -0.84 -12.96 -6.10
CA ALA A 96 -0.90 -12.77 -4.65
C ALA A 96 -1.52 -11.40 -4.29
N THR A 97 -1.18 -10.34 -5.03
CA THR A 97 -1.80 -9.02 -4.89
C THR A 97 -3.30 -9.09 -5.15
N TYR A 98 -3.69 -9.72 -6.25
CA TYR A 98 -5.10 -9.89 -6.60
C TYR A 98 -5.87 -10.64 -5.51
N GLN A 99 -5.33 -11.75 -5.01
CA GLN A 99 -5.95 -12.54 -3.94
C GLN A 99 -6.07 -11.74 -2.63
N LEU A 100 -5.03 -10.99 -2.25
CA LEU A 100 -5.07 -10.08 -1.11
C LEU A 100 -6.24 -9.11 -1.21
N GLN A 101 -6.37 -8.44 -2.36
CA GLN A 101 -7.41 -7.45 -2.64
C GLN A 101 -8.82 -8.05 -2.69
N HIS A 102 -8.93 -9.35 -3.01
CA HIS A 102 -10.20 -10.08 -3.06
C HIS A 102 -10.51 -10.89 -1.79
N GLY A 103 -9.81 -10.60 -0.70
CA GLY A 103 -10.21 -11.08 0.62
C GLY A 103 -9.58 -12.40 1.06
N HIS A 104 -8.46 -12.81 0.45
CA HIS A 104 -7.74 -14.01 0.93
C HIS A 104 -7.32 -13.84 2.38
N ARG A 105 -7.93 -14.62 3.29
CA ARG A 105 -7.79 -14.45 4.75
C ARG A 105 -6.34 -14.47 5.23
N GLY A 106 -5.55 -15.41 4.76
CA GLY A 106 -4.13 -15.53 5.13
C GLY A 106 -3.33 -14.31 4.71
N TYR A 107 -3.53 -13.82 3.49
CA TYR A 107 -2.82 -12.65 2.98
C TYR A 107 -3.22 -11.36 3.68
N GLN A 108 -4.49 -11.22 4.05
CA GLN A 108 -4.95 -10.11 4.90
C GLN A 108 -4.35 -10.20 6.32
N GLY A 109 -4.18 -11.41 6.85
CA GLY A 109 -3.47 -11.64 8.12
C GLY A 109 -2.00 -11.21 8.04
N ILE A 110 -1.31 -11.56 6.94
CA ILE A 110 0.07 -11.11 6.68
C ILE A 110 0.13 -9.59 6.55
N LEU A 111 -0.77 -8.96 5.78
CA LEU A 111 -0.84 -7.50 5.64
C LEU A 111 -0.98 -6.81 6.99
N LYS A 112 -1.87 -7.31 7.86
CA LYS A 112 -2.04 -6.77 9.21
C LYS A 112 -0.72 -6.78 10.00
N HIS A 113 0.07 -7.84 9.90
CA HIS A 113 1.38 -7.92 10.54
C HIS A 113 2.41 -6.97 9.92
N ILE A 114 2.44 -6.88 8.58
CA ILE A 114 3.32 -5.93 7.86
C ILE A 114 3.03 -4.52 8.33
N LEU A 115 1.77 -4.11 8.36
CA LEU A 115 1.37 -2.78 8.80
C LEU A 115 1.74 -2.53 10.26
N ASN A 116 1.47 -3.47 11.15
CA ASN A 116 1.77 -3.33 12.57
C ASN A 116 3.28 -3.13 12.81
N VAL A 117 4.11 -3.96 12.21
CA VAL A 117 5.58 -3.89 12.34
C VAL A 117 6.11 -2.62 11.70
N SER A 118 5.70 -2.31 10.47
CA SER A 118 6.19 -1.16 9.69
C SER A 118 5.75 0.18 10.29
N VAL A 119 4.48 0.32 10.66
CA VAL A 119 3.96 1.56 11.25
C VAL A 119 4.60 1.83 12.62
N THR A 120 4.83 0.79 13.41
CA THR A 120 5.51 0.93 14.70
C THR A 120 6.93 1.47 14.53
N ASP A 121 7.67 0.98 13.54
CA ASP A 121 9.01 1.47 13.26
C ASP A 121 9.01 2.87 12.64
N LEU A 122 8.11 3.14 11.69
CA LEU A 122 7.93 4.47 11.11
C LEU A 122 7.62 5.53 12.16
N LYS A 123 6.75 5.23 13.13
CA LYS A 123 6.44 6.15 14.24
C LYS A 123 7.68 6.54 15.03
N LYS A 124 8.53 5.57 15.38
CA LYS A 124 9.80 5.86 16.09
C LYS A 124 10.72 6.80 15.28
N ASN A 125 10.79 6.59 13.96
CA ASN A 125 11.61 7.42 13.09
C ASN A 125 11.05 8.84 12.97
N TYR A 126 9.75 9.00 12.84
CA TYR A 126 9.09 10.31 12.80
C TYR A 126 9.17 11.05 14.13
N GLU A 127 9.01 10.36 15.26
CA GLU A 127 9.19 10.93 16.58
C GLU A 127 10.60 11.53 16.77
N ARG A 128 11.65 10.85 16.28
CA ARG A 128 13.03 11.37 16.31
C ARG A 128 13.22 12.64 15.48
N LEU A 129 12.38 12.86 14.48
CA LEU A 129 12.38 14.03 13.62
C LEU A 129 11.40 15.11 14.09
N ASP A 130 10.71 14.88 15.21
CA ASP A 130 9.63 15.74 15.70
C ASP A 130 8.53 15.97 14.64
N VAL A 131 8.21 14.90 13.88
CA VAL A 131 7.14 14.85 12.90
C VAL A 131 6.00 14.00 13.45
N SER A 132 4.77 14.51 13.34
CA SER A 132 3.57 13.82 13.81
C SER A 132 2.46 13.84 12.78
N PHE A 133 1.60 12.83 12.82
CA PHE A 133 0.41 12.74 11.97
C PHE A 133 -0.84 12.54 12.82
N ASP A 134 -1.91 13.18 12.42
CA ASP A 134 -3.22 13.04 13.07
C ASP A 134 -3.94 11.80 12.52
N LEU A 135 -3.71 11.47 11.24
CA LEU A 135 -4.27 10.31 10.56
C LEU A 135 -3.15 9.41 10.02
N TRP A 136 -3.38 8.10 10.14
CA TRP A 136 -2.54 7.04 9.58
C TRP A 136 -3.42 6.20 8.67
N LYS A 137 -3.42 6.53 7.37
CA LYS A 137 -4.24 5.89 6.36
C LYS A 137 -3.39 5.16 5.33
N GLY A 138 -3.94 4.09 4.76
CA GLY A 138 -3.34 3.35 3.68
C GLY A 138 -4.22 3.37 2.43
N GLU A 139 -3.68 2.91 1.32
CA GLU A 139 -4.44 2.66 0.10
C GLU A 139 -5.58 1.65 0.35
N SER A 140 -5.36 0.66 1.24
CA SER A 140 -6.36 -0.31 1.66
C SER A 140 -7.61 0.32 2.28
N ASP A 141 -7.47 1.45 2.97
CA ASP A 141 -8.61 2.20 3.54
C ASP A 141 -9.54 2.78 2.47
N ALA A 142 -9.04 2.98 1.25
CA ALA A 142 -9.84 3.50 0.13
C ALA A 142 -10.70 2.42 -0.55
N GLN A 143 -10.36 1.14 -0.40
CA GLN A 143 -11.02 0.03 -1.09
C GLN A 143 -12.55 0.04 -0.97
N PRO A 144 -13.18 0.29 0.20
CA PRO A 144 -14.63 0.32 0.32
C PRO A 144 -15.33 1.40 -0.51
N TYR A 145 -14.61 2.46 -0.90
CA TYR A 145 -15.16 3.59 -1.65
C TYR A 145 -15.01 3.45 -3.17
N ILE A 146 -14.11 2.57 -3.62
CA ILE A 146 -13.78 2.40 -5.04
C ILE A 146 -15.00 1.98 -5.88
N PRO A 147 -15.83 1.00 -5.48
CA PRO A 147 -16.97 0.56 -6.31
C PRO A 147 -17.95 1.70 -6.60
N ASP A 148 -18.31 2.48 -5.60
CA ASP A 148 -19.25 3.60 -5.76
C ASP A 148 -18.63 4.74 -6.59
N MET A 149 -17.35 5.03 -6.40
CA MET A 149 -16.61 6.00 -7.22
C MET A 149 -16.57 5.57 -8.68
N VAL A 150 -16.21 4.33 -8.97
CA VAL A 150 -16.17 3.77 -10.33
C VAL A 150 -17.55 3.83 -10.98
N LYS A 151 -18.60 3.46 -10.24
CA LYS A 151 -19.97 3.57 -10.71
C LYS A 151 -20.33 5.02 -11.06
N TYR A 152 -20.04 5.96 -10.18
CA TYR A 152 -20.29 7.38 -10.39
C TYR A 152 -19.58 7.90 -11.64
N LEU A 153 -18.32 7.59 -11.83
CA LEU A 153 -17.53 8.03 -13.00
C LEU A 153 -18.09 7.48 -14.31
N LYS A 154 -18.52 6.22 -14.33
CA LYS A 154 -19.16 5.59 -15.50
C LYS A 154 -20.53 6.21 -15.79
N ASP A 155 -21.38 6.34 -14.79
CA ASP A 155 -22.75 6.85 -14.95
C ASP A 155 -22.79 8.30 -15.44
N ASN A 156 -21.75 9.09 -15.13
CA ASN A 156 -21.63 10.48 -15.57
C ASN A 156 -20.79 10.67 -16.84
N GLY A 157 -20.29 9.58 -17.44
CA GLY A 157 -19.51 9.63 -18.68
C GLY A 157 -18.09 10.21 -18.51
N TYR A 158 -17.57 10.23 -17.30
CA TYR A 158 -16.19 10.67 -17.02
C TYR A 158 -15.17 9.56 -17.25
N ALA A 159 -15.58 8.30 -17.17
CA ALA A 159 -14.71 7.15 -17.39
C ALA A 159 -15.16 6.35 -18.60
N TYR A 160 -14.20 5.85 -19.37
CA TYR A 160 -14.41 5.00 -20.54
C TYR A 160 -13.40 3.85 -20.58
N ILE A 161 -13.62 2.89 -21.48
CA ILE A 161 -12.69 1.77 -21.66
C ILE A 161 -11.69 2.13 -22.73
N ASP A 162 -10.39 2.07 -22.39
CA ASP A 162 -9.27 2.21 -23.30
C ASP A 162 -8.34 1.02 -23.12
N ASP A 163 -8.06 0.30 -24.20
CA ASP A 163 -7.23 -0.93 -24.23
C ASP A 163 -7.55 -1.95 -23.10
N GLY A 164 -8.83 -2.08 -22.78
CA GLY A 164 -9.34 -3.00 -21.74
C GLY A 164 -9.27 -2.45 -20.30
N ALA A 165 -8.69 -1.28 -20.09
CA ALA A 165 -8.67 -0.59 -18.80
C ALA A 165 -9.79 0.46 -18.71
N LEU A 166 -10.31 0.68 -17.50
CA LEU A 166 -11.20 1.80 -17.24
C LEU A 166 -10.36 3.03 -16.90
N VAL A 167 -10.46 4.07 -17.70
CA VAL A 167 -9.64 5.26 -17.64
C VAL A 167 -10.47 6.53 -17.53
N VAL A 168 -9.85 7.61 -17.06
CA VAL A 168 -10.42 8.96 -17.01
C VAL A 168 -9.38 9.92 -17.58
N ASP A 169 -9.76 10.72 -18.57
CA ASP A 169 -8.89 11.77 -19.10
C ASP A 169 -8.64 12.84 -18.04
N VAL A 170 -7.37 13.05 -17.74
CA VAL A 170 -6.90 14.10 -16.81
C VAL A 170 -6.06 15.17 -17.50
N LYS A 171 -5.91 15.08 -18.84
CA LYS A 171 -5.13 16.01 -19.64
C LYS A 171 -5.83 17.35 -19.73
N GLU A 172 -5.11 18.42 -19.45
CA GLU A 172 -5.55 19.81 -19.64
C GLU A 172 -4.94 20.42 -20.91
N GLU A 173 -5.60 21.45 -21.47
CA GLU A 173 -5.08 22.17 -22.65
C GLU A 173 -3.71 22.81 -22.42
N SER A 174 -3.37 23.11 -21.17
CA SER A 174 -2.09 23.70 -20.77
C SER A 174 -0.94 22.70 -20.67
N ASP A 175 -1.22 21.40 -20.75
CA ASP A 175 -0.19 20.38 -20.58
C ASP A 175 0.78 20.34 -21.76
N THR A 176 2.06 20.47 -21.43
CA THR A 176 3.15 20.46 -22.42
C THR A 176 3.71 19.05 -22.65
N LYS A 177 3.28 18.07 -21.88
CA LYS A 177 3.67 16.66 -21.99
C LYS A 177 2.47 15.82 -22.34
N GLU A 178 2.73 14.71 -23.01
CA GLU A 178 1.72 13.68 -23.20
C GLU A 178 1.43 13.01 -21.86
N ILE A 179 0.19 13.14 -21.39
CA ILE A 179 -0.28 12.51 -20.14
C ILE A 179 -1.20 11.38 -20.59
N PRO A 180 -0.89 10.12 -20.23
CA PRO A 180 -1.81 9.01 -20.48
C PRO A 180 -3.10 9.18 -19.67
N PRO A 181 -4.20 8.65 -20.16
CA PRO A 181 -5.50 8.66 -19.48
C PRO A 181 -5.47 7.88 -18.17
#